data_da36befddf52845860a8562925be6b93
#
_entry.id   da36befddf52845860a8562925be6b93
#
_cell.length_a   1.000
_cell.length_b   1.000
_cell.length_c   1.000
_cell.angle_alpha   90.00
_cell.angle_beta   90.00
_cell.angle_gamma   90.00
#
_symmetry.space_group_name_H-M   'P 1'
#
loop_
_entity.id
_entity.type
_entity.pdbx_description
1 polymer ?
#
loop_
_entity_poly.entity_id
_entity_poly.type
_entity_poly.pdbx_seq_one_letter_code
_entity_poly.pdbx_strand_id
1 'polypeptide(L)'
;MNAFTSKLGNDRRQWLVAAGASLALPSIFAAGVPTLPPSTSLPDELRKALRKGNPLVVMVSLQGCGFCKTVRESHLVPMREQNGLNVAQVDMRSQQKTRDFRGSAATHEQLIQSWGVRAAPTVLFFGPGGVEVAERMAGGYIADFYGAYLDDRLTTARTRVRA
;
A
#
# COMPACT_ATOMS: atom_id res chain seq x y z
N MET A 1 10.63 52.01 83.30
CA MET A 1 11.87 52.41 82.60
C MET A 1 12.13 51.37 81.50
N ASN A 2 12.12 51.84 80.23
CA ASN A 2 12.69 51.28 79.03
C ASN A 2 12.15 49.89 78.57
N ALA A 3 11.23 49.85 77.67
CA ALA A 3 11.29 50.02 76.19
C ALA A 3 12.43 49.21 75.53
N PHE A 4 12.06 48.17 74.83
CA PHE A 4 12.72 47.90 73.55
C PHE A 4 11.82 47.00 72.62
N THR A 5 11.41 47.62 71.60
CA THR A 5 10.72 47.06 70.45
C THR A 5 11.64 46.13 69.62
N SER A 6 11.26 44.96 69.29
CA SER A 6 11.93 44.19 68.26
C SER A 6 11.01 43.91 67.04
N LYS A 7 11.49 44.34 65.97
CA LYS A 7 10.96 44.42 64.60
C LYS A 7 10.87 43.09 63.97
N LEU A 8 9.66 42.65 63.60
CA LEU A 8 9.41 41.45 62.78
C LEU A 8 9.78 41.69 61.33
N GLY A 9 10.80 41.04 60.87
CA GLY A 9 11.15 40.96 59.44
C GLY A 9 10.20 40.06 58.74
N ASN A 10 9.49 40.61 57.77
CA ASN A 10 8.55 39.90 56.92
C ASN A 10 9.28 39.40 55.65
N ASP A 11 9.81 38.20 55.69
CA ASP A 11 10.48 37.58 54.56
C ASP A 11 9.44 36.89 53.67
N ARG A 12 8.89 37.64 52.72
CA ARG A 12 8.06 37.10 51.64
C ARG A 12 8.95 36.47 50.58
N ARG A 13 9.27 35.21 50.75
CA ARG A 13 9.81 34.40 49.66
C ARG A 13 8.70 34.15 48.62
N GLN A 14 8.72 34.96 47.58
CA GLN A 14 7.92 34.75 46.38
C GLN A 14 8.45 33.54 45.63
N TRP A 15 7.71 32.44 45.65
CA TRP A 15 7.93 31.32 44.77
C TRP A 15 7.39 31.69 43.38
N LEU A 16 8.30 32.01 42.46
CA LEU A 16 7.99 32.13 41.04
C LEU A 16 7.81 30.69 40.50
N VAL A 17 6.56 30.29 40.38
CA VAL A 17 6.20 29.09 39.62
C VAL A 17 6.33 29.42 38.15
N ALA A 18 7.44 29.03 37.55
CA ALA A 18 7.60 29.08 36.09
C ALA A 18 6.72 28.02 35.46
N ALA A 19 5.57 28.44 34.92
CA ALA A 19 4.72 27.59 34.08
C ALA A 19 5.44 27.36 32.75
N GLY A 20 6.12 26.22 32.62
CA GLY A 20 6.70 25.77 31.38
C GLY A 20 5.59 25.37 30.42
N ALA A 21 5.25 26.23 29.47
CA ALA A 21 4.39 25.89 28.34
C ALA A 21 5.15 24.96 27.42
N SER A 22 4.91 23.66 27.52
CA SER A 22 5.39 22.65 26.54
C SER A 22 4.66 22.88 25.23
N LEU A 23 5.31 23.50 24.27
CA LEU A 23 4.86 23.58 22.89
C LEU A 23 4.99 22.16 22.28
N ALA A 24 3.88 21.42 22.26
CA ALA A 24 3.77 20.18 21.50
C ALA A 24 3.84 20.54 20.01
N LEU A 25 4.98 20.30 19.38
CA LEU A 25 5.11 20.41 17.94
C LEU A 25 4.26 19.33 17.28
N PRO A 26 3.38 19.67 16.34
CA PRO A 26 2.65 18.66 15.58
C PRO A 26 3.67 17.82 14.79
N SER A 27 3.70 16.52 15.04
CA SER A 27 4.46 15.58 14.23
C SER A 27 3.89 15.59 12.82
N ILE A 28 4.57 16.22 11.88
CA ILE A 28 4.24 16.15 10.46
C ILE A 28 4.56 14.71 10.03
N PHE A 29 3.53 13.86 9.98
CA PHE A 29 3.64 12.58 9.31
C PHE A 29 3.93 12.87 7.84
N ALA A 30 5.16 12.66 7.42
CA ALA A 30 5.50 12.64 6.01
C ALA A 30 4.65 11.55 5.36
N ALA A 31 3.67 11.93 4.54
CA ALA A 31 2.90 10.99 3.74
C ALA A 31 3.91 10.23 2.87
N GLY A 32 4.10 8.94 3.17
CA GLY A 32 4.99 8.09 2.39
C GLY A 32 4.52 8.02 0.93
N VAL A 33 5.46 7.81 0.01
CA VAL A 33 5.11 7.61 -1.40
C VAL A 33 4.10 6.46 -1.50
N PRO A 34 2.96 6.66 -2.19
CA PRO A 34 1.95 5.61 -2.33
C PRO A 34 2.55 4.34 -2.95
N THR A 35 2.52 3.24 -2.22
CA THR A 35 3.14 1.98 -2.64
C THR A 35 2.14 0.83 -2.57
N LEU A 36 2.34 -0.17 -3.42
CA LEU A 36 1.65 -1.46 -3.31
C LEU A 36 2.50 -2.42 -2.49
N PRO A 37 1.89 -3.29 -1.67
CA PRO A 37 2.65 -4.30 -0.96
C PRO A 37 3.29 -5.27 -1.95
N PRO A 38 4.58 -5.58 -1.81
CA PRO A 38 5.20 -6.64 -2.59
C PRO A 38 4.57 -8.00 -2.22
N SER A 39 4.37 -8.85 -3.23
CA SER A 39 3.84 -10.18 -2.99
C SER A 39 4.82 -11.03 -2.17
N THR A 40 4.32 -11.63 -1.11
CA THR A 40 5.07 -12.58 -0.27
C THR A 40 4.47 -13.97 -0.28
N SER A 41 3.16 -14.10 -0.60
CA SER A 41 2.45 -15.37 -0.68
C SER A 41 1.19 -15.20 -1.53
N LEU A 42 1.26 -15.60 -2.78
CA LEU A 42 0.09 -15.52 -3.68
C LEU A 42 -1.13 -16.32 -3.16
N PRO A 43 -0.99 -17.52 -2.55
CA PRO A 43 -2.13 -18.22 -2.00
C PRO A 43 -2.85 -17.47 -0.88
N ASP A 44 -2.10 -16.79 0.00
CA ASP A 44 -2.68 -16.03 1.10
C ASP A 44 -3.34 -14.73 0.62
N GLU A 45 -2.70 -14.06 -0.32
CA GLU A 45 -3.20 -12.84 -0.95
C GLU A 45 -4.48 -13.14 -1.74
N LEU A 46 -4.50 -14.23 -2.52
CA LEU A 46 -5.67 -14.69 -3.27
C LEU A 46 -6.81 -15.06 -2.32
N ARG A 47 -6.55 -15.82 -1.27
CA ARG A 47 -7.56 -16.18 -0.28
C ARG A 47 -8.20 -14.95 0.37
N LYS A 48 -7.40 -13.92 0.67
CA LYS A 48 -7.92 -12.63 1.19
C LYS A 48 -8.82 -11.93 0.18
N ALA A 49 -8.47 -11.95 -1.10
CA ALA A 49 -9.26 -11.35 -2.17
C ALA A 49 -10.59 -12.09 -2.36
N LEU A 50 -10.55 -13.41 -2.48
CA LEU A 50 -11.73 -14.24 -2.72
C LEU A 50 -12.74 -14.18 -1.58
N ARG A 51 -12.30 -14.06 -0.31
CA ARG A 51 -13.23 -13.86 0.83
C ARG A 51 -14.04 -12.58 0.71
N LYS A 52 -13.59 -11.60 -0.04
CA LYS A 52 -14.33 -10.36 -0.32
C LYS A 52 -15.10 -10.41 -1.64
N GLY A 53 -15.15 -11.56 -2.32
CA GLY A 53 -15.75 -11.69 -3.65
C GLY A 53 -15.03 -10.88 -4.73
N ASN A 54 -13.73 -10.65 -4.57
CA ASN A 54 -12.90 -9.92 -5.52
C ASN A 54 -11.79 -10.80 -6.09
N PRO A 55 -11.29 -10.52 -7.29
CA PRO A 55 -10.04 -11.12 -7.78
C PRO A 55 -8.85 -10.63 -6.95
N LEU A 56 -7.75 -11.38 -6.94
CA LEU A 56 -6.46 -10.82 -6.59
C LEU A 56 -5.92 -10.09 -7.82
N VAL A 57 -5.65 -8.80 -7.66
CA VAL A 57 -4.99 -8.00 -8.70
C VAL A 57 -3.49 -8.03 -8.45
N VAL A 58 -2.71 -8.39 -9.46
CA VAL A 58 -1.26 -8.40 -9.39
C VAL A 58 -0.69 -7.41 -10.40
N MET A 59 0.07 -6.46 -9.92
CA MET A 59 0.79 -5.51 -10.76
C MET A 59 2.23 -6.01 -10.97
N VAL A 60 2.60 -6.28 -12.21
CA VAL A 60 3.99 -6.46 -12.59
C VAL A 60 4.61 -5.09 -12.85
N SER A 61 5.67 -4.77 -12.10
CA SER A 61 6.37 -3.49 -12.14
C SER A 61 7.83 -3.66 -12.50
N LEU A 62 8.47 -2.59 -12.92
CA LEU A 62 9.91 -2.51 -13.14
C LEU A 62 10.46 -1.28 -12.45
N GLN A 63 11.60 -1.40 -11.80
CA GLN A 63 12.27 -0.28 -11.15
C GLN A 63 12.60 0.82 -12.18
N GLY A 64 12.31 2.08 -11.83
CA GLY A 64 12.54 3.22 -12.72
C GLY A 64 11.49 3.41 -13.83
N CYS A 65 10.45 2.60 -13.87
CA CYS A 65 9.39 2.68 -14.88
C CYS A 65 8.39 3.79 -14.54
N GLY A 66 8.37 4.87 -15.30
CA GLY A 66 7.45 6.00 -15.12
C GLY A 66 5.97 5.60 -15.26
N PHE A 67 5.63 4.80 -16.27
CA PHE A 67 4.26 4.29 -16.45
C PHE A 67 3.82 3.38 -15.30
N CYS A 68 4.72 2.58 -14.75
CA CYS A 68 4.42 1.78 -13.56
C CYS A 68 4.08 2.66 -12.36
N LYS A 69 4.79 3.78 -12.19
CA LYS A 69 4.46 4.77 -11.16
C LYS A 69 3.04 5.30 -11.35
N THR A 70 2.68 5.74 -12.55
CA THR A 70 1.34 6.28 -12.84
C THR A 70 0.24 5.24 -12.57
N VAL A 71 0.38 4.01 -13.08
CA VAL A 71 -0.61 2.94 -12.85
C VAL A 71 -0.78 2.63 -11.37
N ARG A 72 0.33 2.55 -10.65
CA ARG A 72 0.31 2.30 -9.21
C ARG A 72 -0.38 3.43 -8.44
N GLU A 73 0.09 4.67 -8.60
CA GLU A 73 -0.31 5.79 -7.76
C GLU A 73 -1.67 6.37 -8.13
N SER A 74 -1.99 6.42 -9.42
CA SER A 74 -3.24 7.04 -9.89
C SER A 74 -4.42 6.06 -9.95
N HIS A 75 -4.17 4.74 -9.98
CA HIS A 75 -5.24 3.75 -10.13
C HIS A 75 -5.23 2.70 -9.01
N LEU A 76 -4.17 1.91 -8.88
CA LEU A 76 -4.21 0.72 -8.03
C LEU A 76 -4.16 1.02 -6.53
N VAL A 77 -3.38 2.02 -6.10
CA VAL A 77 -3.33 2.43 -4.69
C VAL A 77 -4.68 2.99 -4.25
N PRO A 78 -5.33 3.94 -4.95
CA PRO A 78 -6.66 4.40 -4.59
C PRO A 78 -7.69 3.26 -4.53
N MET A 79 -7.69 2.34 -5.48
CA MET A 79 -8.61 1.20 -5.47
C MET A 79 -8.39 0.26 -4.29
N ARG A 80 -7.14 0.06 -3.89
CA ARG A 80 -6.80 -0.72 -2.71
C ARG A 80 -7.25 -0.03 -1.42
N GLU A 81 -6.99 1.25 -1.27
CA GLU A 81 -7.24 2.01 -0.04
C GLU A 81 -8.70 2.39 0.14
N GLN A 82 -9.36 2.83 -0.93
CA GLN A 82 -10.73 3.32 -0.87
C GLN A 82 -11.77 2.22 -1.10
N ASN A 83 -11.47 1.26 -1.99
CA ASN A 83 -12.43 0.22 -2.39
C ASN A 83 -12.10 -1.15 -1.79
N GLY A 84 -11.05 -1.24 -0.97
CA GLY A 84 -10.66 -2.48 -0.31
C GLY A 84 -10.21 -3.60 -1.26
N LEU A 85 -9.81 -3.26 -2.50
CA LEU A 85 -9.31 -4.21 -3.49
C LEU A 85 -8.00 -4.84 -3.01
N ASN A 86 -7.87 -6.14 -3.15
CA ASN A 86 -6.61 -6.81 -2.86
C ASN A 86 -5.68 -6.66 -4.06
N VAL A 87 -4.62 -5.88 -3.87
CA VAL A 87 -3.59 -5.64 -4.88
C VAL A 87 -2.23 -6.00 -4.30
N ALA A 88 -1.43 -6.76 -5.05
CA ALA A 88 -0.04 -7.06 -4.75
C ALA A 88 0.87 -6.64 -5.92
N GLN A 89 2.13 -6.35 -5.61
CA GLN A 89 3.13 -6.02 -6.62
C GLN A 89 4.16 -7.13 -6.76
N VAL A 90 4.54 -7.42 -7.99
CA VAL A 90 5.62 -8.34 -8.35
C VAL A 90 6.59 -7.59 -9.27
N ASP A 91 7.87 -7.58 -8.92
CA ASP A 91 8.86 -6.76 -9.61
C ASP A 91 9.71 -7.58 -10.57
N MET A 92 9.83 -7.11 -11.81
CA MET A 92 10.72 -7.69 -12.83
C MET A 92 12.17 -7.61 -12.37
N ARG A 93 12.94 -8.63 -12.75
CA ARG A 93 14.38 -8.77 -12.42
C ARG A 93 14.66 -8.80 -10.92
N SER A 94 13.64 -9.11 -10.10
CA SER A 94 13.76 -9.16 -8.65
C SER A 94 13.88 -10.60 -8.15
N GLN A 95 14.85 -10.85 -7.28
CA GLN A 95 15.04 -12.10 -6.57
C GLN A 95 14.28 -12.14 -5.24
N GLN A 96 13.36 -11.20 -5.01
CA GLN A 96 12.51 -11.20 -3.84
C GLN A 96 11.74 -12.50 -3.74
N LYS A 97 11.83 -13.16 -2.57
CA LYS A 97 11.19 -14.44 -2.32
C LYS A 97 9.69 -14.26 -2.08
N THR A 98 8.93 -15.20 -2.62
CA THR A 98 7.49 -15.30 -2.48
C THR A 98 7.06 -16.78 -2.58
N ARG A 99 5.75 -17.03 -2.56
CA ARG A 99 5.17 -18.35 -2.87
C ARG A 99 4.26 -18.23 -4.08
N ASP A 100 4.36 -19.20 -5.00
CA ASP A 100 3.46 -19.31 -6.15
C ASP A 100 2.04 -19.73 -5.70
N PHE A 101 1.08 -19.80 -6.63
CA PHE A 101 -0.30 -20.19 -6.31
C PHE A 101 -0.46 -21.62 -5.76
N ARG A 102 0.55 -22.49 -5.94
CA ARG A 102 0.60 -23.85 -5.38
C ARG A 102 1.25 -23.90 -4.00
N GLY A 103 1.77 -22.76 -3.51
CA GLY A 103 2.48 -22.66 -2.26
C GLY A 103 3.97 -22.97 -2.35
N SER A 104 4.49 -23.26 -3.53
CA SER A 104 5.92 -23.53 -3.75
C SER A 104 6.74 -22.26 -3.64
N ALA A 105 7.97 -22.38 -3.14
CA ALA A 105 8.89 -21.26 -3.08
C ALA A 105 9.25 -20.76 -4.49
N ALA A 106 9.18 -19.47 -4.70
CA ALA A 106 9.51 -18.83 -5.97
C ALA A 106 10.13 -17.45 -5.72
N THR A 107 10.68 -16.83 -6.75
CA THR A 107 11.02 -15.42 -6.77
C THR A 107 10.04 -14.63 -7.65
N HIS A 108 10.01 -13.31 -7.48
CA HIS A 108 9.21 -12.43 -8.35
C HIS A 108 9.53 -12.67 -9.82
N GLU A 109 10.81 -12.77 -10.18
CA GLU A 109 11.23 -13.03 -11.55
C GLU A 109 10.71 -14.37 -12.08
N GLN A 110 10.77 -15.44 -11.27
CA GLN A 110 10.24 -16.76 -11.65
C GLN A 110 8.73 -16.74 -11.87
N LEU A 111 7.97 -16.02 -11.04
CA LEU A 111 6.54 -15.83 -11.24
C LEU A 111 6.25 -15.14 -12.59
N ILE A 112 6.95 -14.03 -12.87
CA ILE A 112 6.77 -13.25 -14.10
C ILE A 112 7.06 -14.10 -15.33
N GLN A 113 8.12 -14.90 -15.30
CA GLN A 113 8.48 -15.82 -16.37
C GLN A 113 7.40 -16.91 -16.54
N SER A 114 6.89 -17.49 -15.46
CA SER A 114 5.83 -18.51 -15.51
C SER A 114 4.52 -17.98 -16.10
N TRP A 115 4.22 -16.71 -15.91
CA TRP A 115 3.05 -16.05 -16.50
C TRP A 115 3.29 -15.55 -17.94
N GLY A 116 4.50 -15.67 -18.46
CA GLY A 116 4.87 -15.18 -19.80
C GLY A 116 4.79 -13.66 -19.93
N VAL A 117 4.94 -12.91 -18.82
CA VAL A 117 4.91 -11.45 -18.85
C VAL A 117 6.26 -10.91 -19.32
N ARG A 118 6.24 -10.03 -20.33
CA ARG A 118 7.44 -9.48 -20.98
C ARG A 118 7.56 -7.98 -20.90
N ALA A 119 6.52 -7.30 -20.40
CA ALA A 119 6.46 -5.83 -20.32
C ALA A 119 5.94 -5.37 -18.97
N ALA A 120 6.37 -4.19 -18.55
CA ALA A 120 5.83 -3.48 -17.39
C ALA A 120 5.37 -2.05 -17.80
N PRO A 121 4.26 -1.55 -17.22
CA PRO A 121 3.38 -2.25 -16.28
C PRO A 121 2.58 -3.37 -16.95
N THR A 122 2.31 -4.45 -16.24
CA THR A 122 1.26 -5.42 -16.60
C THR A 122 0.39 -5.65 -15.37
N VAL A 123 -0.93 -5.61 -15.55
CA VAL A 123 -1.90 -5.90 -14.49
C VAL A 123 -2.64 -7.18 -14.81
N LEU A 124 -2.62 -8.12 -13.86
CA LEU A 124 -3.22 -9.45 -13.97
C LEU A 124 -4.34 -9.59 -12.93
N PHE A 125 -5.36 -10.40 -13.23
CA PHE A 125 -6.54 -10.59 -12.41
C PHE A 125 -6.73 -12.08 -12.13
N PHE A 126 -6.42 -12.53 -10.91
CA PHE A 126 -6.47 -13.93 -10.54
C PHE A 126 -7.71 -14.27 -9.72
N GLY A 127 -8.36 -15.36 -10.09
CA GLY A 127 -9.49 -15.97 -9.40
C GLY A 127 -9.14 -17.30 -8.74
N PRO A 128 -10.18 -18.12 -8.41
CA PRO A 128 -10.00 -19.42 -7.78
C PRO A 128 -8.95 -20.28 -8.50
N GLY A 129 -8.11 -20.96 -7.72
CA GLY A 129 -7.03 -21.80 -8.27
C GLY A 129 -5.85 -21.03 -8.86
N GLY A 130 -5.81 -19.68 -8.76
CA GLY A 130 -4.73 -18.88 -9.36
C GLY A 130 -4.81 -18.77 -10.87
N VAL A 131 -6.03 -18.91 -11.43
CA VAL A 131 -6.30 -18.77 -12.87
C VAL A 131 -6.64 -17.32 -13.19
N GLU A 132 -6.20 -16.81 -14.34
CA GLU A 132 -6.60 -15.49 -14.80
C GLU A 132 -8.08 -15.47 -15.16
N VAL A 133 -8.83 -14.56 -14.55
CA VAL A 133 -10.28 -14.44 -14.70
C VAL A 133 -10.72 -13.22 -15.49
N ALA A 134 -9.81 -12.41 -15.95
CA ALA A 134 -10.03 -11.35 -16.94
C ALA A 134 -8.78 -11.20 -17.80
N GLU A 135 -8.92 -10.58 -18.96
CA GLU A 135 -7.80 -10.27 -19.83
C GLU A 135 -6.82 -9.33 -19.13
N ARG A 136 -5.54 -9.69 -19.15
CA ARG A 136 -4.47 -8.86 -18.56
C ARG A 136 -4.31 -7.56 -19.32
N MET A 137 -3.93 -6.52 -18.61
CA MET A 137 -3.56 -5.24 -19.21
C MET A 137 -2.04 -5.19 -19.32
N ALA A 138 -1.50 -5.48 -20.52
CA ALA A 138 -0.05 -5.62 -20.74
C ALA A 138 0.51 -4.42 -21.50
N GLY A 139 1.54 -3.78 -20.96
CA GLY A 139 2.27 -2.70 -21.63
C GLY A 139 1.40 -1.49 -21.94
N GLY A 140 1.61 -0.92 -23.12
CA GLY A 140 0.90 0.14 -23.80
C GLY A 140 -0.12 0.95 -23.02
N TYR A 141 0.32 2.04 -22.44
CA TYR A 141 -0.51 2.88 -21.62
C TYR A 141 -1.19 3.96 -22.47
N ILE A 142 -2.52 3.94 -22.52
CA ILE A 142 -3.32 5.05 -23.03
C ILE A 142 -3.91 5.77 -21.82
N ALA A 143 -3.28 6.87 -21.41
CA ALA A 143 -3.56 7.56 -20.15
C ALA A 143 -5.05 7.85 -19.94
N ASP A 144 -5.70 8.39 -20.95
CA ASP A 144 -7.06 8.93 -20.84
C ASP A 144 -8.13 7.83 -20.63
N PHE A 145 -7.85 6.59 -21.00
CA PHE A 145 -8.82 5.48 -20.94
C PHE A 145 -8.40 4.34 -20.00
N TYR A 146 -7.22 4.42 -19.40
CA TYR A 146 -6.69 3.32 -18.58
C TYR A 146 -7.64 2.93 -17.43
N GLY A 147 -8.19 3.93 -16.73
CA GLY A 147 -9.14 3.69 -15.65
C GLY A 147 -10.39 2.94 -16.11
N ALA A 148 -10.97 3.35 -17.25
CA ALA A 148 -12.15 2.68 -17.80
C ALA A 148 -11.88 1.22 -18.20
N TYR A 149 -10.73 0.94 -18.81
CA TYR A 149 -10.33 -0.44 -19.12
C TYR A 149 -10.10 -1.27 -17.86
N LEU A 150 -9.47 -0.68 -16.84
CA LEU A 150 -9.24 -1.37 -15.57
C LEU A 150 -10.57 -1.70 -14.88
N ASP A 151 -11.53 -0.81 -14.88
CA ASP A 151 -12.86 -1.02 -14.31
C ASP A 151 -13.64 -2.12 -15.06
N ASP A 152 -13.55 -2.16 -16.39
CA ASP A 152 -14.14 -3.21 -17.22
C ASP A 152 -13.53 -4.58 -16.89
N ARG A 153 -12.20 -4.68 -16.80
CA ARG A 153 -11.52 -5.94 -16.45
C ARG A 153 -11.85 -6.37 -15.03
N LEU A 154 -11.96 -5.44 -14.08
CA LEU A 154 -12.37 -5.73 -12.70
C LEU A 154 -13.82 -6.22 -12.63
N THR A 155 -14.71 -5.63 -13.40
CA THR A 155 -16.12 -6.06 -13.46
C THR A 155 -16.21 -7.49 -14.01
N THR A 156 -15.53 -7.78 -15.10
CA THR A 156 -15.44 -9.13 -15.67
C THR A 156 -14.86 -10.13 -14.67
N ALA A 157 -13.75 -9.77 -14.01
CA ALA A 157 -13.08 -10.62 -13.05
C ALA A 157 -13.97 -10.91 -11.82
N ARG A 158 -14.66 -9.89 -11.30
CA ARG A 158 -15.60 -10.06 -10.18
C ARG A 158 -16.76 -11.00 -10.51
N THR A 159 -17.33 -10.87 -11.70
CA THR A 159 -18.40 -11.77 -12.16
C THR A 159 -17.92 -13.21 -12.16
N ARG A 160 -16.73 -13.50 -12.70
CA ARG A 160 -16.16 -14.85 -12.74
C ARG A 160 -15.74 -15.40 -11.38
N VAL A 161 -15.34 -14.53 -10.45
CA VAL A 161 -15.00 -14.95 -9.06
C VAL A 161 -16.24 -15.34 -8.27
N ARG A 162 -17.40 -14.76 -8.59
CA ARG A 162 -18.67 -14.97 -7.86
C ARG A 162 -19.57 -16.04 -8.49
N ALA A 163 -19.26 -16.47 -9.70
CA ALA A 163 -19.96 -17.55 -10.39
C ALA A 163 -19.60 -18.92 -9.80
#